data_0302d3952fda51eb0d8effce1da7a710
#
_entry.id   0302d3952fda51eb0d8effce1da7a710
#
_cell.length_a   1.000
_cell.length_b   1.000
_cell.length_c   1.000
_cell.angle_alpha   90.00
_cell.angle_beta   90.00
_cell.angle_gamma   90.00
#
_symmetry.space_group_name_H-M   'P 1'
#
loop_
_entity.id
_entity.type
_entity.pdbx_description
1 polymer ?
#
loop_
_entity_poly.entity_id
_entity_poly.type
_entity_poly.pdbx_seq_one_letter_code
_entity_poly.pdbx_strand_id
1 'polypeptide(L)'
;MVDHIYKTKVYYEDTDAGGIVYYARYLHFIERARTEMIYDHLKLNHKQLRDQFNAIFVVRECNIKYLKSANFEDHLQVKTKVIKKSPVRLNLLQEVSRDNETLVTAQVELAVIDSNGSVSKLPKDLLEKI
;
A
#
# COMPACT_ATOMS: atom_id res chain seq x y z
N MET A 1 -11.68 -13.01 -0.34
CA MET A 1 -10.95 -11.98 -1.10
C MET A 1 -9.51 -12.41 -1.29
N VAL A 2 -8.99 -12.22 -2.48
CA VAL A 2 -7.62 -12.63 -2.83
C VAL A 2 -6.64 -11.55 -2.39
N ASP A 3 -5.55 -11.96 -1.72
CA ASP A 3 -4.47 -11.04 -1.37
C ASP A 3 -3.77 -10.55 -2.65
N HIS A 4 -3.38 -9.29 -2.65
CA HIS A 4 -2.65 -8.72 -3.77
C HIS A 4 -1.14 -8.84 -3.54
N ILE A 5 -0.40 -9.22 -4.57
CA ILE A 5 1.06 -9.35 -4.53
C ILE A 5 1.67 -8.31 -5.47
N TYR A 6 2.55 -7.48 -4.94
CA TYR A 6 3.37 -6.55 -5.69
C TYR A 6 4.83 -6.97 -5.55
N LYS A 7 5.55 -7.07 -6.68
CA LYS A 7 6.96 -7.48 -6.70
C LYS A 7 7.84 -6.30 -7.03
N THR A 8 8.96 -6.20 -6.33
CA THR A 8 9.95 -5.16 -6.56
C THR A 8 11.34 -5.69 -6.25
N LYS A 9 12.33 -4.85 -6.46
CA LYS A 9 13.74 -5.16 -6.25
C LYS A 9 14.38 -3.98 -5.53
N VAL A 10 15.37 -4.25 -4.70
CA VAL A 10 16.13 -3.21 -4.01
C VAL A 10 17.22 -2.66 -4.93
N TYR A 11 17.22 -1.35 -5.13
CA TYR A 11 18.21 -0.62 -5.90
C TYR A 11 19.13 0.18 -4.98
N TYR A 12 20.19 0.76 -5.51
CA TYR A 12 21.10 1.60 -4.72
C TYR A 12 20.39 2.73 -4.02
N GLU A 13 19.45 3.39 -4.69
CA GLU A 13 18.71 4.51 -4.11
C GLU A 13 17.90 4.12 -2.88
N ASP A 14 17.64 2.83 -2.68
CA ASP A 14 16.87 2.33 -1.55
C ASP A 14 17.74 2.05 -0.33
N THR A 15 19.04 2.01 -0.48
CA THR A 15 19.99 1.63 0.57
C THR A 15 20.63 2.84 1.25
N ASP A 16 21.07 2.64 2.50
CA ASP A 16 21.81 3.64 3.26
C ASP A 16 23.32 3.30 3.29
N ALA A 17 24.08 4.07 4.06
CA ALA A 17 25.52 3.88 4.18
C ALA A 17 25.90 2.52 4.80
N GLY A 18 24.98 1.87 5.49
CA GLY A 18 25.17 0.54 6.07
C GLY A 18 24.97 -0.61 5.10
N GLY A 19 24.55 -0.34 3.85
CA GLY A 19 24.33 -1.35 2.84
C GLY A 19 22.98 -2.05 2.91
N ILE A 20 22.11 -1.64 3.80
CA ILE A 20 20.76 -2.18 3.94
C ILE A 20 19.74 -1.14 3.49
N VAL A 21 18.52 -1.59 3.25
CA VAL A 21 17.42 -0.69 2.89
C VAL A 21 17.18 0.31 4.02
N TYR A 22 17.19 1.60 3.66
CA TYR A 22 16.88 2.67 4.59
C TYR A 22 15.44 2.49 5.10
N TYR A 23 15.24 2.56 6.43
CA TYR A 23 13.97 2.16 7.02
C TYR A 23 12.75 2.90 6.45
N ALA A 24 12.88 4.18 6.11
CA ALA A 24 11.79 4.94 5.52
C ALA A 24 11.44 4.49 4.09
N ARG A 25 12.33 3.79 3.43
CA ARG A 25 12.14 3.33 2.07
C ARG A 25 11.05 2.26 1.95
N TYR A 26 10.82 1.50 3.01
CA TYR A 26 9.73 0.52 3.04
C TYR A 26 8.37 1.18 2.85
N LEU A 27 8.20 2.43 3.26
CA LEU A 27 6.98 3.19 3.02
C LEU A 27 6.71 3.38 1.53
N HIS A 28 7.75 3.53 0.72
CA HIS A 28 7.63 3.62 -0.74
C HIS A 28 7.14 2.29 -1.33
N PHE A 29 7.71 1.18 -0.87
CA PHE A 29 7.32 -0.16 -1.36
C PHE A 29 5.86 -0.46 -1.04
N ILE A 30 5.43 -0.19 0.19
CA ILE A 30 4.05 -0.47 0.59
C ILE A 30 3.06 0.49 -0.06
N GLU A 31 3.44 1.74 -0.33
CA GLU A 31 2.60 2.68 -1.07
C GLU A 31 2.40 2.20 -2.51
N ARG A 32 3.48 1.81 -3.19
CA ARG A 32 3.39 1.29 -4.55
C ARG A 32 2.50 0.05 -4.62
N ALA A 33 2.62 -0.82 -3.63
CA ALA A 33 1.78 -2.02 -3.54
C ALA A 33 0.29 -1.66 -3.42
N ARG A 34 -0.05 -0.65 -2.62
CA ARG A 34 -1.44 -0.17 -2.51
C ARG A 34 -1.94 0.42 -3.83
N THR A 35 -1.10 1.20 -4.49
CA THR A 35 -1.46 1.82 -5.77
C THR A 35 -1.78 0.76 -6.81
N GLU A 36 -0.94 -0.26 -6.90
CA GLU A 36 -1.18 -1.36 -7.85
C GLU A 36 -2.41 -2.19 -7.47
N MET A 37 -2.63 -2.43 -6.19
CA MET A 37 -3.80 -3.15 -5.72
C MET A 37 -5.09 -2.42 -6.12
N ILE A 38 -5.17 -1.13 -5.89
CA ILE A 38 -6.35 -0.33 -6.23
C ILE A 38 -6.62 -0.41 -7.73
N TYR A 39 -5.59 -0.23 -8.55
CA TYR A 39 -5.75 -0.32 -9.99
C TYR A 39 -6.22 -1.71 -10.44
N ASP A 40 -5.58 -2.75 -9.92
CA ASP A 40 -5.90 -4.12 -10.32
C ASP A 40 -7.33 -4.51 -9.91
N HIS A 41 -7.79 -4.06 -8.75
CA HIS A 41 -9.13 -4.39 -8.26
C HIS A 41 -10.23 -3.53 -8.90
N LEU A 42 -10.00 -2.23 -9.06
CA LEU A 42 -11.01 -1.30 -9.56
C LEU A 42 -10.95 -1.07 -11.05
N LYS A 43 -9.81 -1.38 -11.69
CA LYS A 43 -9.53 -1.04 -13.09
C LYS A 43 -9.59 0.47 -13.34
N LEU A 44 -9.35 1.23 -12.29
CA LEU A 44 -9.26 2.69 -12.30
C LEU A 44 -8.00 3.08 -11.54
N ASN A 45 -7.24 4.04 -12.08
CA ASN A 45 -6.11 4.59 -11.36
C ASN A 45 -6.57 5.71 -10.42
N HIS A 46 -5.68 6.20 -9.57
CA HIS A 46 -6.01 7.23 -8.59
C HIS A 46 -6.49 8.52 -9.23
N LYS A 47 -5.93 8.89 -10.39
CA LYS A 47 -6.37 10.08 -11.11
C LYS A 47 -7.82 9.93 -11.59
N GLN A 48 -8.17 8.76 -12.11
CA GLN A 48 -9.54 8.49 -12.57
C GLN A 48 -10.52 8.48 -11.39
N LEU A 49 -10.13 7.92 -10.24
CA LEU A 49 -10.97 7.95 -9.04
C LEU A 49 -11.26 9.38 -8.61
N ARG A 50 -10.23 10.23 -8.60
CA ARG A 50 -10.39 11.64 -8.26
C ARG A 50 -11.27 12.35 -9.27
N ASP A 51 -11.00 12.17 -10.56
CA ASP A 51 -11.70 12.91 -11.62
C ASP A 51 -13.16 12.47 -11.78
N GLN A 52 -13.45 11.17 -11.61
CA GLN A 52 -14.78 10.63 -11.85
C GLN A 52 -15.66 10.59 -10.59
N PHE A 53 -15.06 10.38 -9.42
CA PHE A 53 -15.81 10.17 -8.19
C PHE A 53 -15.44 11.14 -7.08
N ASN A 54 -14.49 12.04 -7.32
CA ASN A 54 -13.95 12.95 -6.30
C ASN A 54 -13.52 12.17 -5.04
N ALA A 55 -12.84 11.04 -5.26
CA ALA A 55 -12.38 10.15 -4.21
C ALA A 55 -10.85 10.06 -4.24
N ILE A 56 -10.24 10.41 -3.12
CA ILE A 56 -8.80 10.42 -2.93
C ILE A 56 -8.50 9.59 -1.68
N PHE A 57 -7.57 8.64 -1.80
CA PHE A 57 -7.10 7.87 -0.64
C PHE A 57 -5.95 8.60 0.03
N VAL A 58 -6.04 8.78 1.34
CA VAL A 58 -4.95 9.34 2.14
C VAL A 58 -4.65 8.42 3.30
N VAL A 59 -3.38 8.35 3.72
CA VAL A 59 -2.99 7.58 4.88
C VAL A 59 -3.38 8.37 6.13
N ARG A 60 -4.20 7.76 6.97
CA ARG A 60 -4.59 8.33 8.25
C ARG A 60 -3.74 7.79 9.39
N GLU A 61 -3.34 6.52 9.30
CA GLU A 61 -2.55 5.88 10.34
C GLU A 61 -1.70 4.78 9.70
N CYS A 62 -0.46 4.66 10.17
CA CYS A 62 0.44 3.62 9.72
C CYS A 62 1.23 3.11 10.91
N ASN A 63 1.09 1.82 11.22
CA ASN A 63 1.87 1.15 12.25
C ASN A 63 2.76 0.14 11.56
N ILE A 64 4.08 0.37 11.58
CA ILE A 64 5.05 -0.44 10.86
C ILE A 64 6.04 -1.05 11.83
N LYS A 65 6.37 -2.35 11.61
CA LYS A 65 7.36 -3.09 12.39
C LYS A 65 8.43 -3.62 11.48
N TYR A 66 9.68 -3.38 11.83
CA TYR A 66 10.86 -3.81 11.10
C TYR A 66 11.44 -5.05 11.79
N LEU A 67 11.24 -6.21 11.17
CA LEU A 67 11.67 -7.48 11.76
C LEU A 67 13.07 -7.87 11.31
N LYS A 68 13.36 -7.67 10.02
CA LYS A 68 14.67 -7.93 9.40
C LYS A 68 14.90 -6.96 8.28
N SER A 69 16.17 -6.77 7.92
CA SER A 69 16.57 -5.84 6.86
C SER A 69 16.64 -6.51 5.51
N ALA A 70 16.25 -5.79 4.47
CA ALA A 70 16.54 -6.15 3.09
C ALA A 70 17.86 -5.54 2.67
N ASN A 71 18.51 -6.16 1.67
CA ASN A 71 19.80 -5.76 1.17
C ASN A 71 19.70 -5.36 -0.30
N PHE A 72 20.76 -4.70 -0.79
CA PHE A 72 20.88 -4.34 -2.20
C PHE A 72 20.67 -5.57 -3.09
N GLU A 73 19.87 -5.40 -4.14
CA GLU A 73 19.51 -6.41 -5.15
C GLU A 73 18.58 -7.53 -4.64
N ASP A 74 18.13 -7.50 -3.41
CA ASP A 74 17.11 -8.42 -2.95
C ASP A 74 15.82 -8.26 -3.76
N HIS A 75 15.19 -9.39 -4.09
CA HIS A 75 13.85 -9.40 -4.67
C HIS A 75 12.82 -9.45 -3.55
N LEU A 76 11.91 -8.50 -3.57
CA LEU A 76 10.91 -8.35 -2.51
C LEU A 76 9.51 -8.56 -3.07
N GLN A 77 8.63 -9.07 -2.21
CA GLN A 77 7.20 -9.11 -2.46
C GLN A 77 6.49 -8.32 -1.37
N VAL A 78 5.49 -7.55 -1.76
CA VAL A 78 4.61 -6.89 -0.80
C VAL A 78 3.22 -7.49 -0.97
N LYS A 79 2.77 -8.18 0.06
CA LYS A 79 1.42 -8.75 0.09
C LYS A 79 0.50 -7.77 0.80
N THR A 80 -0.59 -7.41 0.15
CA THR A 80 -1.60 -6.49 0.69
C THR A 80 -2.91 -7.22 0.89
N LYS A 81 -3.41 -7.19 2.11
CA LYS A 81 -4.67 -7.81 2.49
C LYS A 81 -5.61 -6.73 3.03
N VAL A 82 -6.85 -6.71 2.56
CA VAL A 82 -7.88 -5.83 3.11
C VAL A 82 -8.46 -6.48 4.35
N ILE A 83 -8.26 -5.84 5.51
CA ILE A 83 -8.72 -6.36 6.80
C ILE A 83 -10.14 -5.91 7.09
N LYS A 84 -10.43 -4.64 6.80
CA LYS A 84 -11.74 -4.03 7.06
C LYS A 84 -11.96 -2.92 6.06
N LYS A 85 -13.19 -2.78 5.60
CA LYS A 85 -13.54 -1.72 4.65
C LYS A 85 -14.91 -1.12 4.95
N SER A 86 -15.03 0.16 4.64
CA SER A 86 -16.28 0.91 4.65
C SER A 86 -16.21 1.93 3.51
N PRO A 87 -17.31 2.63 3.21
CA PRO A 87 -17.26 3.66 2.16
C PRO A 87 -16.24 4.77 2.40
N VAL A 88 -15.81 4.98 3.65
CA VAL A 88 -14.90 6.09 4.02
C VAL A 88 -13.56 5.64 4.56
N ARG A 89 -13.36 4.32 4.80
CA ARG A 89 -12.13 3.79 5.41
C ARG A 89 -11.72 2.46 4.79
N LEU A 90 -10.42 2.26 4.63
CA LEU A 90 -9.84 0.96 4.34
C LEU A 90 -8.73 0.67 5.35
N ASN A 91 -8.79 -0.52 5.95
CA ASN A 91 -7.73 -0.99 6.82
C ASN A 91 -7.02 -2.15 6.13
N LEU A 92 -5.70 -2.00 5.96
CA LEU A 92 -4.88 -2.93 5.22
C LEU A 92 -3.78 -3.51 6.10
N LEU A 93 -3.47 -4.78 5.87
CA LEU A 93 -2.24 -5.40 6.37
C LEU A 93 -1.32 -5.58 5.18
N GLN A 94 -0.10 -5.04 5.28
CA GLN A 94 0.90 -5.16 4.23
C GLN A 94 2.16 -5.79 4.79
N GLU A 95 2.69 -6.78 4.09
CA GLU A 95 3.88 -7.51 4.51
C GLU A 95 4.91 -7.50 3.39
N VAL A 96 6.13 -7.05 3.73
CA VAL A 96 7.26 -7.10 2.82
C VAL A 96 8.05 -8.36 3.14
N SER A 97 8.27 -9.21 2.14
CA SER A 97 8.97 -10.47 2.31
C SER A 97 10.04 -10.67 1.24
N ARG A 98 11.02 -11.52 1.58
CA ARG A 98 12.06 -12.03 0.70
C ARG A 98 12.11 -13.54 0.90
N ASP A 99 11.91 -14.30 -0.18
CA ASP A 99 11.97 -15.78 -0.15
C ASP A 99 11.12 -16.38 0.98
N ASN A 100 9.86 -15.93 1.11
CA ASN A 100 8.91 -16.37 2.15
C ASN A 100 9.29 -15.97 3.58
N GLU A 101 10.31 -15.13 3.75
CA GLU A 101 10.66 -14.57 5.05
C GLU A 101 10.08 -13.16 5.18
N THR A 102 9.24 -12.94 6.18
CA THR A 102 8.66 -11.61 6.42
C THR A 102 9.72 -10.69 7.02
N LEU A 103 9.97 -9.58 6.35
CA LEU A 103 10.96 -8.60 6.79
C LEU A 103 10.30 -7.42 7.52
N VAL A 104 9.14 -6.99 7.04
CA VAL A 104 8.43 -5.83 7.57
C VAL A 104 6.94 -6.12 7.52
N THR A 105 6.22 -5.70 8.56
CA THR A 105 4.75 -5.72 8.59
C THR A 105 4.24 -4.32 8.84
N ALA A 106 3.14 -3.96 8.18
CA ALA A 106 2.53 -2.66 8.34
C ALA A 106 1.01 -2.79 8.39
N GLN A 107 0.41 -2.09 9.33
CA GLN A 107 -1.04 -1.88 9.38
C GLN A 107 -1.29 -0.46 8.92
N VAL A 108 -2.06 -0.30 7.85
CA VAL A 108 -2.29 0.99 7.22
C VAL A 108 -3.78 1.27 7.19
N GLU A 109 -4.18 2.41 7.72
CA GLU A 109 -5.55 2.87 7.60
C GLU A 109 -5.61 4.02 6.59
N LEU A 110 -6.43 3.83 5.57
CA LEU A 110 -6.69 4.84 4.56
C LEU A 110 -8.05 5.49 4.81
N ALA A 111 -8.13 6.78 4.58
CA ALA A 111 -9.40 7.50 4.54
C ALA A 111 -9.68 7.92 3.10
N VAL A 112 -10.96 8.04 2.77
CA VAL A 112 -11.41 8.56 1.48
C VAL A 112 -11.84 10.00 1.69
N ILE A 113 -11.20 10.91 0.95
CA ILE A 113 -11.52 12.34 1.02
C ILE A 113 -11.82 12.87 -0.39
N ASP A 114 -12.45 14.06 -0.45
CA ASP A 114 -12.61 14.80 -1.69
C ASP A 114 -11.47 15.80 -1.90
N SER A 115 -11.52 16.55 -3.00
CA SER A 115 -10.49 17.52 -3.33
C SER A 115 -10.39 18.70 -2.35
N ASN A 116 -11.40 18.90 -1.50
CA ASN A 116 -11.41 19.92 -0.46
C ASN A 116 -10.91 19.38 0.88
N GLY A 117 -10.54 18.11 0.95
CA GLY A 117 -10.08 17.48 2.18
C GLY A 117 -11.21 17.00 3.10
N SER A 118 -12.45 17.05 2.63
CA SER A 118 -13.60 16.57 3.42
C SER A 118 -13.85 15.09 3.16
N VAL A 119 -14.55 14.43 4.09
CA VAL A 119 -14.87 13.00 3.95
C VAL A 119 -15.66 12.78 2.65
N SER A 120 -15.22 11.80 1.87
CA SER A 120 -15.90 11.36 0.66
C SER A 120 -16.20 9.87 0.78
N LYS A 121 -17.14 9.39 -0.03
CA LYS A 121 -17.56 7.98 -0.01
C LYS A 121 -17.22 7.31 -1.34
N LEU A 122 -16.64 6.12 -1.27
CA LEU A 122 -16.52 5.27 -2.44
C LEU A 122 -17.90 4.75 -2.83
N PRO A 123 -18.24 4.75 -4.12
CA PRO A 123 -19.46 4.08 -4.58
C PRO A 123 -19.46 2.61 -4.16
N LYS A 124 -20.64 2.09 -3.87
CA LYS A 124 -20.80 0.72 -3.36
C LYS A 124 -20.21 -0.32 -4.30
N ASP A 125 -20.42 -0.16 -5.60
CA ASP A 125 -19.91 -1.09 -6.61
C ASP A 125 -18.39 -1.13 -6.66
N LEU A 126 -17.72 0.00 -6.43
CA LEU A 126 -16.26 0.03 -6.33
C LEU A 126 -15.77 -0.59 -5.02
N LEU A 127 -16.44 -0.27 -3.92
CA LEU A 127 -16.09 -0.82 -2.61
C LEU A 127 -16.15 -2.35 -2.60
N GLU A 128 -17.11 -2.92 -3.30
CA GLU A 128 -17.28 -4.38 -3.38
C GLU A 128 -16.12 -5.07 -4.14
N LYS A 129 -15.39 -4.33 -4.97
CA LYS A 129 -14.27 -4.87 -5.76
C LYS A 129 -12.95 -4.87 -5.01
N ILE A 130 -12.90 -4.21 -3.89
CA ILE A 130 -11.66 -4.11 -3.10
C ILE A 130 -11.54 -5.28 -2.13
#